data_2095ae9b4dc0548cec3c0e1ce7ebdec5
#
_entry.id   2095ae9b4dc0548cec3c0e1ce7ebdec5
#
_cell.length_a   1.000
_cell.length_b   1.000
_cell.length_c   1.000
_cell.angle_alpha   90.00
_cell.angle_beta   90.00
_cell.angle_gamma   90.00
#
_symmetry.space_group_name_H-M   'P 1'
#
loop_
_entity.id
_entity.type
_entity.pdbx_description
1 polymer ?
#
loop_
_entity_poly.entity_id
_entity_poly.type
_entity_poly.pdbx_seq_one_letter_code
_entity_poly.pdbx_strand_id
1 'polypeptide(L)'
;MTTLLKTALLLGIMIIAATLSSFSDELPKAEGYRGIWYMNQPSNDEYVYKYSGGLGTYCAKHKPFAVYCEKVNKTFFCYGGTTKDNNRKLLHMISYYDHETGMVPRPRMLLDKKTSDAHDNPVISVDGAGHIWIFSTSHGTGRPSYIHRSVKPYDIDEFELVHAKKREGSKQVPITNFSYMQAWHIPGKGFINFFTRYNYPVDRTICFMTSSDGVNWSEWKRIAMMDKGHYQISAANEEKAGSAFNFHPKPRGLNWRSNLYYVETSDFGKSWHAADGTSLRLPLDQVENPALVYNSQSQDLKVYLKDIRYDHEGLPVILFITSKGYQSGPANDPRTWTTARWNGKGWEIRPAMISDNNYDMGSLYIEENGSWRIIGPTQTGPQPYNPGGEIAMWHSSDQGATWQLSSQLTTESPRNHTYARHPVNAHPEFYSFWADGHGRKPSLSNLYFCDKAGNVRVLPRKMDGDFAKPMPIKATF
;
A
#
# COMPACT_ATOMS: atom_id res chain seq x y z
N MET A 1 55.59 -19.16 -71.17
CA MET A 1 56.57 -18.91 -70.08
C MET A 1 55.91 -18.04 -69.02
N THR A 2 56.09 -18.45 -67.80
CA THR A 2 55.74 -17.81 -66.52
C THR A 2 54.29 -17.84 -66.10
N THR A 3 53.99 -18.87 -65.31
CA THR A 3 52.86 -19.14 -64.46
C THR A 3 52.85 -18.22 -63.25
N LEU A 4 51.72 -17.58 -62.97
CA LEU A 4 51.49 -16.89 -61.72
C LEU A 4 50.40 -17.60 -60.94
N LEU A 5 50.78 -18.24 -59.83
CA LEU A 5 49.96 -18.79 -58.82
C LEU A 5 49.21 -17.65 -58.07
N LYS A 6 47.88 -17.72 -58.00
CA LYS A 6 47.10 -16.90 -57.08
C LYS A 6 46.71 -17.75 -55.86
N THR A 7 47.35 -17.42 -54.77
CA THR A 7 46.99 -17.96 -53.42
C THR A 7 45.80 -17.19 -52.89
N ALA A 8 44.66 -17.82 -52.74
CA ALA A 8 43.49 -17.25 -52.05
C ALA A 8 43.62 -17.49 -50.54
N LEU A 9 43.72 -16.41 -49.77
CA LEU A 9 43.73 -16.42 -48.32
C LEU A 9 42.26 -16.34 -47.84
N LEU A 10 41.70 -17.44 -47.34
CA LEU A 10 40.40 -17.45 -46.66
C LEU A 10 40.61 -16.94 -45.21
N LEU A 11 40.20 -15.71 -44.93
CA LEU A 11 40.03 -15.20 -43.57
C LEU A 11 38.69 -15.69 -43.01
N GLY A 12 38.73 -16.70 -42.15
CA GLY A 12 37.57 -17.12 -41.35
C GLY A 12 37.34 -16.10 -40.24
N ILE A 13 36.27 -15.30 -40.34
CA ILE A 13 35.78 -14.45 -39.26
C ILE A 13 34.99 -15.33 -38.30
N MET A 14 35.64 -15.70 -37.19
CA MET A 14 34.94 -16.35 -36.06
C MET A 14 34.19 -15.26 -35.32
N ILE A 15 32.85 -15.17 -35.53
CA ILE A 15 31.99 -14.33 -34.71
C ILE A 15 31.79 -15.06 -33.38
N ILE A 16 32.55 -14.68 -32.37
CA ILE A 16 32.26 -15.07 -30.97
C ILE A 16 31.02 -14.26 -30.56
N ALA A 17 29.86 -14.89 -30.59
CA ALA A 17 28.68 -14.37 -29.94
C ALA A 17 28.95 -14.43 -28.44
N ALA A 18 29.45 -13.35 -27.86
CA ALA A 18 29.46 -13.16 -26.41
C ALA A 18 27.99 -13.02 -25.96
N THR A 19 27.41 -14.11 -25.51
CA THR A 19 26.20 -14.06 -24.68
C THR A 19 26.55 -13.34 -23.39
N LEU A 20 26.29 -12.06 -23.32
CA LEU A 20 26.25 -11.32 -22.07
C LEU A 20 25.10 -11.91 -21.26
N SER A 21 25.36 -12.99 -20.52
CA SER A 21 24.53 -13.36 -19.38
C SER A 21 24.74 -12.23 -18.37
N SER A 22 23.75 -11.34 -18.26
CA SER A 22 23.65 -10.46 -17.12
C SER A 22 23.39 -11.33 -15.90
N PHE A 23 24.44 -11.73 -15.20
CA PHE A 23 24.30 -12.23 -13.85
C PHE A 23 23.69 -11.08 -13.05
N SER A 24 22.45 -11.20 -12.60
CA SER A 24 21.94 -10.34 -11.57
C SER A 24 22.68 -10.74 -10.29
N ASP A 25 23.42 -9.80 -9.70
CA ASP A 25 24.09 -10.05 -8.44
C ASP A 25 23.03 -10.28 -7.35
N GLU A 26 23.32 -11.21 -6.42
CA GLU A 26 22.49 -11.44 -5.24
C GLU A 26 22.28 -10.12 -4.49
N LEU A 27 21.04 -9.80 -4.10
CA LEU A 27 20.72 -8.55 -3.41
C LEU A 27 21.44 -8.48 -2.06
N PRO A 28 21.98 -7.30 -1.68
CA PRO A 28 22.66 -7.13 -0.40
C PRO A 28 21.74 -7.49 0.78
N LYS A 29 22.28 -8.27 1.73
CA LYS A 29 21.63 -8.62 3.00
C LYS A 29 21.85 -7.50 4.02
N ALA A 30 20.79 -7.02 4.64
CA ALA A 30 20.90 -6.11 5.77
C ALA A 30 21.15 -6.87 7.09
N GLU A 31 21.70 -6.18 8.10
CA GLU A 31 21.97 -6.76 9.42
C GLU A 31 20.69 -7.16 10.18
N GLY A 32 19.55 -6.62 9.81
CA GLY A 32 18.25 -6.85 10.43
C GLY A 32 17.21 -5.84 9.95
N TYR A 33 16.06 -5.82 10.60
CA TYR A 33 14.89 -5.05 10.20
C TYR A 33 14.92 -3.66 10.83
N ARG A 34 15.00 -2.61 10.00
CA ARG A 34 14.98 -1.21 10.41
C ARG A 34 14.03 -0.46 9.51
N GLY A 35 12.86 -0.07 10.04
CA GLY A 35 11.92 0.78 9.31
C GLY A 35 12.41 2.22 9.22
N ILE A 36 12.03 2.92 8.14
CA ILE A 36 12.13 4.37 8.08
C ILE A 36 10.98 4.99 8.87
N TRP A 37 11.23 6.12 9.53
CA TRP A 37 10.18 6.95 10.09
C TRP A 37 10.18 8.32 9.46
N TYR A 38 9.04 8.74 8.95
CA TYR A 38 8.87 9.97 8.19
C TYR A 38 7.86 10.90 8.85
N MET A 39 8.18 12.19 8.87
CA MET A 39 7.31 13.25 9.37
C MET A 39 7.22 14.36 8.34
N ASN A 40 6.06 14.97 8.19
CA ASN A 40 5.86 16.02 7.19
C ASN A 40 4.80 17.05 7.62
N GLN A 41 4.90 18.20 6.98
CA GLN A 41 4.08 19.38 7.19
C GLN A 41 4.10 19.84 8.64
N PRO A 42 5.10 20.64 9.05
CA PRO A 42 5.13 21.28 10.37
C PRO A 42 3.82 22.01 10.63
N SER A 43 3.24 21.81 11.83
CA SER A 43 1.95 22.41 12.21
C SER A 43 2.11 23.70 13.00
N ASN A 44 3.33 23.98 13.51
CA ASN A 44 3.65 25.13 14.35
C ASN A 44 2.83 25.19 15.66
N ASP A 45 2.47 24.02 16.18
CA ASP A 45 1.79 23.79 17.44
C ASP A 45 2.50 22.69 18.26
N GLU A 46 1.94 22.30 19.39
CA GLU A 46 2.49 21.28 20.27
C GLU A 46 2.59 19.88 19.64
N TYR A 47 1.87 19.63 18.54
CA TYR A 47 1.90 18.35 17.79
C TYR A 47 3.05 18.29 16.79
N VAL A 48 3.69 19.41 16.48
CA VAL A 48 4.90 19.59 15.66
C VAL A 48 4.71 19.23 14.19
N TYR A 49 4.09 18.08 13.88
CA TYR A 49 3.86 17.61 12.50
C TYR A 49 2.41 17.18 12.30
N LYS A 50 1.88 17.53 11.14
CA LYS A 50 0.53 17.15 10.74
C LYS A 50 0.38 15.64 10.56
N TYR A 51 1.41 14.97 10.02
CA TYR A 51 1.39 13.51 9.88
C TYR A 51 2.79 12.91 9.91
N SER A 52 2.84 11.63 10.31
CA SER A 52 4.01 10.80 10.37
C SER A 52 3.66 9.35 10.04
N GLY A 53 4.65 8.52 9.77
CA GLY A 53 4.45 7.10 9.49
C GLY A 53 5.71 6.40 9.02
N GLY A 54 5.73 5.09 9.10
CA GLY A 54 6.82 4.20 8.72
C GLY A 54 6.59 3.46 7.41
N LEU A 55 5.72 2.47 7.38
CA LEU A 55 5.41 1.69 6.16
C LEU A 55 4.86 2.56 5.03
N GLY A 56 4.20 3.61 5.38
CA GLY A 56 3.71 4.63 4.49
C GLY A 56 3.19 5.77 5.30
N THR A 57 2.78 6.84 4.65
CA THR A 57 1.99 7.88 5.27
C THR A 57 0.54 7.71 4.90
N TYR A 58 -0.38 8.20 5.71
CA TYR A 58 -1.81 8.11 5.41
C TYR A 58 -2.13 8.52 3.96
N CYS A 59 -1.58 9.64 3.51
CA CYS A 59 -1.88 10.18 2.18
C CYS A 59 -1.31 9.33 1.04
N ALA A 60 -0.28 8.52 1.29
CA ALA A 60 0.35 7.70 0.27
C ALA A 60 -0.51 6.51 -0.18
N LYS A 61 -1.34 5.95 0.72
CA LYS A 61 -2.26 4.84 0.39
C LYS A 61 -1.60 3.64 -0.29
N HIS A 62 -0.31 3.40 -0.02
CA HIS A 62 0.42 2.26 -0.55
C HIS A 62 -0.23 0.94 -0.12
N LYS A 63 -0.41 0.01 -1.06
CA LYS A 63 -1.01 -1.30 -0.82
C LYS A 63 -0.76 -2.25 -2.01
N PRO A 64 -0.52 -3.56 -1.77
CA PRO A 64 -0.24 -4.23 -0.50
C PRO A 64 1.20 -4.03 -0.02
N PHE A 65 1.45 -4.34 1.27
CA PHE A 65 2.80 -4.46 1.82
C PHE A 65 3.22 -5.91 2.06
N ALA A 66 2.25 -6.83 2.09
CA ALA A 66 2.51 -8.25 2.30
C ALA A 66 1.51 -9.12 1.50
N VAL A 67 1.96 -10.30 1.09
CA VAL A 67 1.18 -11.31 0.36
C VAL A 67 1.53 -12.70 0.90
N TYR A 68 0.55 -13.43 1.37
CA TYR A 68 0.72 -14.85 1.69
C TYR A 68 0.64 -15.71 0.43
N CYS A 69 1.58 -16.63 0.28
CA CYS A 69 1.68 -17.58 -0.82
C CYS A 69 1.60 -19.00 -0.28
N GLU A 70 0.44 -19.63 -0.40
CA GLU A 70 0.13 -20.96 0.12
C GLU A 70 1.09 -22.03 -0.42
N LYS A 71 1.42 -21.98 -1.72
CA LYS A 71 2.29 -22.95 -2.39
C LYS A 71 3.65 -23.17 -1.71
N VAL A 72 4.17 -22.14 -1.04
CA VAL A 72 5.46 -22.17 -0.33
C VAL A 72 5.32 -21.91 1.17
N ASN A 73 4.09 -21.79 1.66
CA ASN A 73 3.75 -21.46 3.03
C ASN A 73 4.54 -20.28 3.62
N LYS A 74 4.62 -19.18 2.83
CA LYS A 74 5.36 -17.97 3.21
C LYS A 74 4.52 -16.72 3.01
N THR A 75 4.68 -15.76 3.92
CA THR A 75 4.20 -14.39 3.73
C THR A 75 5.36 -13.52 3.29
N PHE A 76 5.38 -13.13 2.00
CA PHE A 76 6.34 -12.15 1.48
C PHE A 76 5.89 -10.74 1.83
N PHE A 77 6.84 -9.86 2.19
CA PHE A 77 6.53 -8.46 2.50
C PHE A 77 7.65 -7.50 2.08
N CYS A 78 7.27 -6.28 1.80
CA CYS A 78 8.19 -5.17 1.54
C CYS A 78 7.96 -4.02 2.50
N TYR A 79 8.95 -3.16 2.68
CA TYR A 79 8.86 -1.98 3.53
C TYR A 79 9.90 -0.93 3.16
N GLY A 80 9.62 0.31 3.55
CA GLY A 80 10.63 1.36 3.58
C GLY A 80 11.57 1.14 4.75
N GLY A 81 12.80 0.78 4.45
CA GLY A 81 13.85 0.57 5.43
C GLY A 81 14.84 1.72 5.49
N THR A 82 15.83 1.58 6.39
CA THR A 82 16.91 2.54 6.57
C THR A 82 18.17 1.84 7.06
N THR A 83 19.32 2.55 7.03
CA THR A 83 20.59 2.03 7.54
C THR A 83 20.71 2.27 9.04
N LYS A 84 21.71 1.63 9.69
CA LYS A 84 22.05 1.88 11.08
C LYS A 84 22.50 3.33 11.31
N ASP A 85 23.23 3.87 10.36
CA ASP A 85 23.90 5.17 10.51
C ASP A 85 23.10 6.35 9.97
N ASN A 86 22.06 6.08 9.17
CA ASN A 86 21.21 7.11 8.58
C ASN A 86 19.73 6.70 8.56
N ASN A 87 18.98 7.09 9.57
CA ASN A 87 17.55 6.80 9.70
C ASN A 87 16.63 7.65 8.79
N ARG A 88 17.19 8.48 7.92
CA ARG A 88 16.49 9.30 6.94
C ARG A 88 16.74 8.87 5.50
N LYS A 89 17.44 7.75 5.29
CA LYS A 89 17.71 7.20 3.96
C LYS A 89 16.68 6.11 3.65
N LEU A 90 15.78 6.38 2.71
CA LEU A 90 14.78 5.41 2.29
C LEU A 90 15.40 4.32 1.42
N LEU A 91 15.38 3.10 1.94
CA LEU A 91 15.73 1.87 1.24
C LEU A 91 14.47 1.05 1.00
N HIS A 92 14.31 0.49 -0.18
CA HIS A 92 13.27 -0.49 -0.43
C HIS A 92 13.78 -1.87 -0.04
N MET A 93 13.13 -2.43 0.97
CA MET A 93 13.50 -3.71 1.57
C MET A 93 12.46 -4.76 1.25
N ILE A 94 12.91 -6.00 1.11
CA ILE A 94 12.05 -7.15 0.88
C ILE A 94 12.47 -8.31 1.80
N SER A 95 11.48 -9.09 2.26
CA SER A 95 11.68 -10.26 3.09
C SER A 95 10.46 -11.18 3.05
N TYR A 96 10.49 -12.25 3.86
CA TYR A 96 9.34 -13.13 4.09
C TYR A 96 9.32 -13.65 5.55
N TYR A 97 8.16 -14.09 5.98
CA TYR A 97 7.98 -14.92 7.15
C TYR A 97 7.66 -16.34 6.67
N ASP A 98 8.43 -17.29 7.14
CA ASP A 98 8.28 -18.70 6.83
C ASP A 98 7.40 -19.35 7.92
N HIS A 99 6.22 -19.82 7.53
CA HIS A 99 5.24 -20.38 8.47
C HIS A 99 5.59 -21.79 8.95
N GLU A 100 6.45 -22.50 8.23
CA GLU A 100 6.91 -23.83 8.65
C GLU A 100 7.91 -23.74 9.80
N THR A 101 8.86 -22.80 9.70
CA THR A 101 9.95 -22.63 10.67
C THR A 101 9.67 -21.58 11.73
N GLY A 102 8.73 -20.65 11.48
CA GLY A 102 8.47 -19.48 12.29
C GLY A 102 9.61 -18.45 12.24
N MET A 103 10.42 -18.46 11.19
CA MET A 103 11.59 -17.61 11.04
C MET A 103 11.44 -16.57 9.93
N VAL A 104 12.30 -15.55 9.99
CA VAL A 104 12.52 -14.57 8.94
C VAL A 104 14.00 -14.60 8.53
N PRO A 105 14.35 -14.46 7.22
CA PRO A 105 15.73 -14.32 6.76
C PRO A 105 16.25 -12.89 7.02
N ARG A 106 17.53 -12.64 6.85
CA ARG A 106 18.05 -11.28 6.71
C ARG A 106 17.33 -10.58 5.56
N PRO A 107 16.78 -9.37 5.76
CA PRO A 107 16.06 -8.69 4.70
C PRO A 107 17.01 -8.27 3.57
N ARG A 108 16.51 -8.31 2.34
CA ARG A 108 17.25 -7.90 1.13
C ARG A 108 17.01 -6.42 0.85
N MET A 109 18.06 -5.71 0.46
CA MET A 109 17.99 -4.33 0.01
C MET A 109 17.85 -4.31 -1.52
N LEU A 110 16.63 -4.01 -2.00
CA LEU A 110 16.33 -3.96 -3.42
C LEU A 110 16.80 -2.65 -4.07
N LEU A 111 16.58 -1.51 -3.41
CA LEU A 111 16.78 -0.21 -4.00
C LEU A 111 17.07 0.87 -2.95
N ASP A 112 18.07 1.71 -3.22
CA ASP A 112 18.23 3.01 -2.55
C ASP A 112 17.43 4.07 -3.31
N LYS A 113 16.34 4.55 -2.72
CA LYS A 113 15.42 5.50 -3.36
C LYS A 113 15.95 6.93 -3.43
N LYS A 114 17.11 7.20 -2.82
CA LYS A 114 17.78 8.52 -2.81
C LYS A 114 16.91 9.65 -2.22
N THR A 115 16.09 9.33 -1.24
CA THR A 115 15.20 10.29 -0.55
C THR A 115 14.98 9.85 0.90
N SER A 116 14.42 10.74 1.72
CA SER A 116 13.89 10.43 3.05
C SER A 116 12.35 10.38 3.07
N ASP A 117 11.71 10.57 1.93
CA ASP A 117 10.25 10.72 1.82
C ASP A 117 9.56 9.36 1.73
N ALA A 118 8.89 8.94 2.80
CA ALA A 118 8.17 7.66 2.86
C ALA A 118 6.91 7.61 1.97
N HIS A 119 6.54 8.68 1.27
CA HIS A 119 5.58 8.60 0.17
C HIS A 119 6.13 7.83 -1.03
N ASP A 120 7.44 7.58 -1.06
CA ASP A 120 8.12 6.79 -2.09
C ASP A 120 8.24 5.30 -1.72
N ASN A 121 7.61 4.84 -0.63
CA ASN A 121 7.66 3.44 -0.17
C ASN A 121 7.23 2.45 -1.26
N PRO A 122 7.78 1.21 -1.25
CA PRO A 122 7.41 0.16 -2.19
C PRO A 122 6.05 -0.44 -1.87
N VAL A 123 5.46 -1.12 -2.86
CA VAL A 123 4.38 -2.08 -2.67
C VAL A 123 4.73 -3.40 -3.37
N ILE A 124 4.13 -4.50 -2.91
CA ILE A 124 4.41 -5.85 -3.38
C ILE A 124 3.19 -6.47 -4.06
N SER A 125 3.43 -7.29 -5.06
CA SER A 125 2.44 -8.21 -5.62
C SER A 125 3.13 -9.53 -5.99
N VAL A 126 2.38 -10.62 -6.13
CA VAL A 126 2.90 -11.91 -6.60
C VAL A 126 2.02 -12.35 -7.75
N ASP A 127 2.62 -12.75 -8.88
CA ASP A 127 1.89 -13.20 -10.05
C ASP A 127 1.53 -14.69 -9.98
N GLY A 128 0.76 -15.17 -10.95
CA GLY A 128 0.32 -16.57 -11.00
C GLY A 128 1.45 -17.59 -11.20
N ALA A 129 2.62 -17.16 -11.68
CA ALA A 129 3.81 -17.99 -11.78
C ALA A 129 4.64 -18.00 -10.49
N GLY A 130 4.31 -17.14 -9.53
CA GLY A 130 5.00 -16.99 -8.26
C GLY A 130 6.13 -15.96 -8.25
N HIS A 131 6.32 -15.19 -9.32
CA HIS A 131 7.28 -14.11 -9.30
C HIS A 131 6.79 -12.97 -8.42
N ILE A 132 7.73 -12.44 -7.62
CA ILE A 132 7.47 -11.32 -6.72
C ILE A 132 7.74 -10.02 -7.48
N TRP A 133 6.76 -9.12 -7.47
CA TRP A 133 6.82 -7.81 -8.11
C TRP A 133 6.87 -6.72 -7.08
N ILE A 134 7.82 -5.79 -7.20
CA ILE A 134 7.97 -4.62 -6.34
C ILE A 134 7.79 -3.36 -7.18
N PHE A 135 6.77 -2.57 -6.82
CA PHE A 135 6.48 -1.28 -7.44
C PHE A 135 7.00 -0.18 -6.53
N SER A 136 8.13 0.42 -6.92
CA SER A 136 8.82 1.49 -6.20
C SER A 136 8.24 2.83 -6.59
N THR A 137 7.34 3.37 -5.77
CA THR A 137 6.59 4.59 -6.08
C THR A 137 7.42 5.87 -5.93
N SER A 138 6.83 7.00 -6.27
CA SER A 138 7.44 8.33 -6.10
C SER A 138 6.39 9.35 -5.67
N HIS A 139 6.80 10.31 -4.85
CA HIS A 139 5.99 11.46 -4.50
C HIS A 139 6.13 12.56 -5.53
N GLY A 140 5.03 12.92 -6.18
CA GLY A 140 5.05 13.91 -7.26
C GLY A 140 5.68 13.39 -8.56
N THR A 141 6.28 14.29 -9.33
CA THR A 141 6.84 14.00 -10.66
C THR A 141 8.37 14.09 -10.74
N GLY A 142 9.02 14.55 -9.68
CA GLY A 142 10.47 14.89 -9.69
C GLY A 142 11.40 13.70 -9.50
N ARG A 143 10.90 12.53 -9.06
CA ARG A 143 11.70 11.32 -8.86
C ARG A 143 11.18 10.17 -9.72
N PRO A 144 12.06 9.28 -10.19
CA PRO A 144 11.64 8.11 -10.96
C PRO A 144 10.97 7.06 -10.07
N SER A 145 10.03 6.33 -10.66
CA SER A 145 9.45 5.09 -10.14
C SER A 145 10.08 3.90 -10.84
N TYR A 146 10.09 2.74 -10.20
CA TYR A 146 10.68 1.53 -10.75
C TYR A 146 9.74 0.34 -10.55
N ILE A 147 9.86 -0.66 -11.42
CA ILE A 147 9.21 -1.95 -11.29
C ILE A 147 10.31 -3.01 -11.32
N HIS A 148 10.35 -3.85 -10.30
CA HIS A 148 11.27 -4.98 -10.24
C HIS A 148 10.48 -6.28 -10.15
N ARG A 149 11.04 -7.35 -10.70
CA ARG A 149 10.49 -8.71 -10.64
C ARG A 149 11.57 -9.67 -10.12
N SER A 150 11.20 -10.58 -9.24
CA SER A 150 12.13 -11.65 -8.83
C SER A 150 12.53 -12.51 -10.02
N VAL A 151 13.81 -12.88 -10.11
CA VAL A 151 14.33 -13.72 -11.20
C VAL A 151 13.73 -15.13 -11.12
N LYS A 152 13.57 -15.65 -9.90
CA LYS A 152 12.95 -16.95 -9.64
C LYS A 152 11.61 -16.79 -8.90
N PRO A 153 10.65 -17.70 -9.12
CA PRO A 153 9.41 -17.73 -8.35
C PRO A 153 9.69 -17.91 -6.85
N TYR A 154 8.96 -17.16 -6.01
CA TYR A 154 9.01 -17.23 -4.53
C TYR A 154 10.41 -17.03 -3.92
N ASP A 155 11.28 -16.32 -4.62
CA ASP A 155 12.66 -16.05 -4.23
C ASP A 155 12.89 -14.56 -4.06
N ILE A 156 13.67 -14.18 -3.04
CA ILE A 156 13.99 -12.76 -2.75
C ILE A 156 15.45 -12.40 -2.99
N ASP A 157 16.26 -13.32 -3.47
CA ASP A 157 17.71 -13.16 -3.57
C ASP A 157 18.12 -12.31 -4.78
N GLU A 158 17.39 -12.47 -5.90
CA GLU A 158 17.70 -11.80 -7.15
C GLU A 158 16.46 -11.15 -7.78
N PHE A 159 16.61 -9.91 -8.23
CA PHE A 159 15.58 -9.16 -8.93
C PHE A 159 16.11 -8.50 -10.18
N GLU A 160 15.30 -8.46 -11.23
CA GLU A 160 15.57 -7.69 -12.44
C GLU A 160 14.75 -6.40 -12.47
N LEU A 161 15.33 -5.34 -13.03
CA LEU A 161 14.61 -4.11 -13.34
C LEU A 161 13.75 -4.34 -14.59
N VAL A 162 12.44 -4.20 -14.45
CA VAL A 162 11.50 -4.32 -15.56
C VAL A 162 11.41 -2.99 -16.31
N HIS A 163 11.82 -2.98 -17.57
CA HIS A 163 11.66 -1.84 -18.47
C HIS A 163 10.24 -1.73 -18.99
N ALA A 164 9.31 -1.44 -18.08
CA ALA A 164 7.89 -1.39 -18.36
C ALA A 164 7.52 -0.25 -19.32
N LYS A 165 6.60 -0.51 -20.24
CA LYS A 165 6.07 0.44 -21.21
C LYS A 165 4.56 0.52 -21.10
N LYS A 166 4.01 1.70 -21.33
CA LYS A 166 2.56 1.91 -21.45
C LYS A 166 2.20 2.34 -22.87
N ARG A 167 0.99 2.03 -23.26
CA ARG A 167 0.43 2.54 -24.51
C ARG A 167 0.12 4.04 -24.38
N GLU A 168 0.39 4.79 -25.43
CA GLU A 168 0.04 6.19 -25.58
C GLU A 168 -0.35 6.44 -27.05
N GLY A 169 -1.66 6.35 -27.31
CA GLY A 169 -2.19 6.24 -28.67
C GLY A 169 -1.68 4.95 -29.37
N SER A 170 -0.99 5.10 -30.50
CA SER A 170 -0.36 3.99 -31.25
C SER A 170 1.06 3.64 -30.76
N LYS A 171 1.64 4.38 -29.82
CA LYS A 171 3.03 4.23 -29.37
C LYS A 171 3.13 3.48 -28.04
N GLN A 172 4.27 2.81 -27.84
CA GLN A 172 4.69 2.31 -26.54
C GLN A 172 5.76 3.24 -25.97
N VAL A 173 5.51 3.82 -24.78
CA VAL A 173 6.41 4.74 -24.12
C VAL A 173 6.82 4.20 -22.74
N PRO A 174 8.07 4.44 -22.27
CA PRO A 174 8.49 3.97 -20.96
C PRO A 174 7.61 4.50 -19.83
N ILE A 175 7.37 3.68 -18.81
CA ILE A 175 6.82 4.12 -17.54
C ILE A 175 7.97 4.59 -16.67
N THR A 176 8.00 5.88 -16.35
CA THR A 176 9.10 6.50 -15.61
C THR A 176 8.71 7.03 -14.24
N ASN A 177 7.42 7.21 -14.00
CA ASN A 177 6.92 7.78 -12.75
C ASN A 177 5.45 7.41 -12.50
N PHE A 178 5.14 7.02 -11.28
CA PHE A 178 3.79 6.87 -10.72
C PHE A 178 3.84 7.12 -9.21
N SER A 179 2.73 7.60 -8.63
CA SER A 179 2.65 7.89 -7.19
C SER A 179 1.57 7.07 -6.52
N TYR A 180 1.74 6.72 -5.24
CA TYR A 180 0.74 6.06 -4.40
C TYR A 180 0.16 4.79 -5.04
N MET A 181 1.06 3.90 -5.47
CA MET A 181 0.69 2.66 -6.15
C MET A 181 -0.09 1.72 -5.24
N GLN A 182 -1.12 1.12 -5.82
CA GLN A 182 -1.87 0.00 -5.26
C GLN A 182 -1.91 -1.08 -6.33
N ALA A 183 -1.14 -2.16 -6.12
CA ALA A 183 -0.84 -3.15 -7.13
C ALA A 183 -1.60 -4.46 -6.85
N TRP A 184 -2.45 -4.86 -7.79
CA TRP A 184 -3.26 -6.06 -7.68
C TRP A 184 -3.00 -6.99 -8.86
N HIS A 185 -2.69 -8.25 -8.57
CA HIS A 185 -2.66 -9.31 -9.56
C HIS A 185 -3.94 -10.14 -9.45
N ILE A 186 -4.67 -10.26 -10.55
CA ILE A 186 -5.89 -11.08 -10.63
C ILE A 186 -5.53 -12.35 -11.41
N PRO A 187 -5.71 -13.55 -10.81
CA PRO A 187 -5.40 -14.81 -11.46
C PRO A 187 -6.05 -14.92 -12.86
N GLY A 188 -5.28 -15.37 -13.85
CA GLY A 188 -5.74 -15.52 -15.23
C GLY A 188 -5.96 -14.22 -16.03
N LYS A 189 -5.93 -13.04 -15.39
CA LYS A 189 -6.12 -11.73 -16.05
C LYS A 189 -4.84 -10.87 -16.06
N GLY A 190 -4.00 -10.95 -15.01
CA GLY A 190 -2.80 -10.13 -14.83
C GLY A 190 -3.01 -8.99 -13.84
N PHE A 191 -2.31 -7.87 -14.05
CA PHE A 191 -2.27 -6.75 -13.13
C PHE A 191 -3.33 -5.69 -13.46
N ILE A 192 -4.03 -5.22 -12.43
CA ILE A 192 -4.78 -3.96 -12.43
C ILE A 192 -4.24 -3.10 -11.30
N ASN A 193 -3.61 -1.99 -11.65
CA ASN A 193 -2.93 -1.11 -10.70
C ASN A 193 -3.61 0.25 -10.63
N PHE A 194 -3.82 0.72 -9.41
CA PHE A 194 -4.36 2.04 -9.11
C PHE A 194 -3.25 2.96 -8.62
N PHE A 195 -3.22 4.20 -9.09
CA PHE A 195 -2.16 5.14 -8.73
C PHE A 195 -2.61 6.58 -8.89
N THR A 196 -1.79 7.51 -8.42
CA THR A 196 -2.01 8.94 -8.58
C THR A 196 -1.01 9.54 -9.58
N ARG A 197 -1.52 10.45 -10.43
CA ARG A 197 -0.70 11.35 -11.24
C ARG A 197 -0.89 12.77 -10.78
N TYR A 198 0.22 13.45 -10.55
CA TYR A 198 0.21 14.86 -10.21
C TYR A 198 0.08 15.72 -11.46
N ASN A 199 -0.70 16.82 -11.37
CA ASN A 199 -0.91 17.77 -12.46
C ASN A 199 -1.37 17.13 -13.78
N TYR A 200 -2.42 16.27 -13.73
CA TYR A 200 -2.88 15.45 -14.86
C TYR A 200 -4.43 15.32 -14.98
N PRO A 201 -5.21 16.38 -15.33
CA PRO A 201 -4.85 17.81 -15.31
C PRO A 201 -4.97 18.48 -13.93
N VAL A 202 -5.65 17.84 -12.95
CA VAL A 202 -5.80 18.39 -11.60
C VAL A 202 -4.59 18.04 -10.71
N ASP A 203 -4.47 18.70 -9.56
CA ASP A 203 -3.29 18.55 -8.68
C ASP A 203 -2.99 17.08 -8.35
N ARG A 204 -4.05 16.25 -8.16
CA ARG A 204 -3.96 14.79 -7.91
C ARG A 204 -5.06 14.04 -8.64
N THR A 205 -4.77 13.57 -9.82
CA THR A 205 -5.68 12.72 -10.61
C THR A 205 -5.48 11.26 -10.22
N ILE A 206 -6.55 10.58 -9.85
CA ILE A 206 -6.52 9.14 -9.63
C ILE A 206 -6.72 8.40 -10.95
N CYS A 207 -5.84 7.40 -11.16
CA CYS A 207 -5.75 6.65 -12.39
C CYS A 207 -5.69 5.15 -12.12
N PHE A 208 -5.89 4.38 -13.19
CA PHE A 208 -5.58 2.96 -13.22
C PHE A 208 -4.88 2.58 -14.53
N MET A 209 -4.24 1.41 -14.54
CA MET A 209 -3.66 0.77 -15.71
C MET A 209 -3.74 -0.75 -15.55
N THR A 210 -3.74 -1.48 -16.67
CA THR A 210 -3.80 -2.95 -16.69
C THR A 210 -2.64 -3.51 -17.51
N SER A 211 -2.20 -4.72 -17.16
CA SER A 211 -1.19 -5.47 -17.91
C SER A 211 -1.38 -6.97 -17.70
N SER A 212 -1.26 -7.76 -18.75
CA SER A 212 -1.26 -9.22 -18.65
C SER A 212 0.08 -9.82 -18.27
N ASP A 213 1.17 -9.07 -18.42
CA ASP A 213 2.55 -9.55 -18.27
C ASP A 213 3.43 -8.70 -17.31
N GLY A 214 2.90 -7.58 -16.80
CA GLY A 214 3.64 -6.63 -15.95
C GLY A 214 4.68 -5.78 -16.69
N VAL A 215 4.90 -6.01 -17.99
CA VAL A 215 5.86 -5.32 -18.84
C VAL A 215 5.16 -4.33 -19.77
N ASN A 216 4.12 -4.81 -20.46
CA ASN A 216 3.34 -4.03 -21.41
C ASN A 216 2.01 -3.62 -20.77
N TRP A 217 1.86 -2.33 -20.55
CA TRP A 217 0.71 -1.76 -19.85
C TRP A 217 -0.24 -1.04 -20.80
N SER A 218 -1.50 -1.04 -20.42
CA SER A 218 -2.54 -0.23 -21.10
C SER A 218 -2.17 1.26 -21.04
N GLU A 219 -2.87 2.07 -21.79
CA GLU A 219 -2.91 3.51 -21.57
C GLU A 219 -3.40 3.82 -20.13
N TRP A 220 -2.86 4.87 -19.53
CA TRP A 220 -3.32 5.36 -18.23
C TRP A 220 -4.71 5.97 -18.35
N LYS A 221 -5.66 5.36 -17.68
CA LYS A 221 -7.04 5.85 -17.65
C LYS A 221 -7.32 6.55 -16.34
N ARG A 222 -7.93 7.73 -16.43
CA ARG A 222 -8.34 8.53 -15.26
C ARG A 222 -9.65 8.00 -14.72
N ILE A 223 -9.74 7.84 -13.39
CA ILE A 223 -10.98 7.47 -12.69
C ILE A 223 -11.79 8.72 -12.38
N ALA A 224 -11.14 9.72 -11.75
CA ALA A 224 -11.79 10.97 -11.41
C ALA A 224 -10.81 12.15 -11.50
N MET A 225 -11.34 13.33 -11.75
CA MET A 225 -10.59 14.58 -11.88
C MET A 225 -11.39 15.80 -11.41
N MET A 226 -12.13 15.67 -10.30
CA MET A 226 -12.90 16.77 -9.71
C MET A 226 -11.99 17.79 -9.02
N ASP A 227 -12.25 19.05 -9.18
CA ASP A 227 -11.65 20.18 -8.49
C ASP A 227 -10.11 20.14 -8.35
N LYS A 228 -9.59 19.98 -7.11
CA LYS A 228 -8.15 19.90 -6.80
C LYS A 228 -7.61 18.47 -6.75
N GLY A 229 -8.45 17.48 -7.03
CA GLY A 229 -8.07 16.07 -7.11
C GLY A 229 -8.50 15.23 -5.91
N HIS A 230 -7.84 14.09 -5.74
CA HIS A 230 -8.37 12.98 -4.96
C HIS A 230 -7.30 12.25 -4.17
N TYR A 231 -7.73 11.51 -3.14
CA TYR A 231 -7.06 10.31 -2.66
C TYR A 231 -7.96 9.10 -2.87
N GLN A 232 -7.38 7.93 -3.09
CA GLN A 232 -8.10 6.68 -3.30
C GLN A 232 -7.53 5.55 -2.44
N ILE A 233 -8.38 4.55 -2.20
CA ILE A 233 -8.01 3.24 -1.67
C ILE A 233 -8.73 2.18 -2.51
N SER A 234 -8.03 1.12 -2.91
CA SER A 234 -8.56 0.09 -3.80
C SER A 234 -8.50 -1.30 -3.19
N ALA A 235 -9.28 -2.20 -3.75
CA ALA A 235 -9.22 -3.64 -3.53
C ALA A 235 -9.49 -4.36 -4.84
N ALA A 236 -8.98 -5.60 -4.95
CA ALA A 236 -9.35 -6.52 -6.01
C ALA A 236 -9.50 -7.93 -5.44
N ASN A 237 -10.34 -8.71 -6.08
CA ASN A 237 -10.47 -10.15 -5.94
C ASN A 237 -10.47 -10.79 -7.34
N GLU A 238 -10.76 -12.08 -7.45
CA GLU A 238 -10.77 -12.80 -8.74
C GLU A 238 -11.82 -12.27 -9.72
N GLU A 239 -12.92 -11.73 -9.21
CA GLU A 239 -14.06 -11.28 -10.01
C GLU A 239 -13.96 -9.82 -10.43
N LYS A 240 -13.57 -8.96 -9.50
CA LYS A 240 -13.62 -7.51 -9.69
C LYS A 240 -12.50 -6.74 -8.99
N ALA A 241 -12.34 -5.49 -9.41
CA ALA A 241 -11.52 -4.50 -8.75
C ALA A 241 -12.32 -3.21 -8.55
N GLY A 242 -12.11 -2.53 -7.42
CA GLY A 242 -12.80 -1.29 -7.12
C GLY A 242 -11.92 -0.29 -6.39
N SER A 243 -12.34 0.97 -6.44
CA SER A 243 -11.67 2.08 -5.79
C SER A 243 -12.68 2.96 -5.06
N ALA A 244 -12.41 3.22 -3.78
CA ALA A 244 -13.08 4.25 -3.02
C ALA A 244 -12.21 5.51 -2.95
N PHE A 245 -12.80 6.69 -3.09
CA PHE A 245 -12.04 7.94 -3.12
C PHE A 245 -12.83 9.12 -2.56
N ASN A 246 -12.13 10.16 -2.18
CA ASN A 246 -12.68 11.45 -1.80
C ASN A 246 -12.24 12.53 -2.81
N PHE A 247 -12.67 13.77 -2.66
CA PHE A 247 -12.19 14.88 -3.45
C PHE A 247 -11.74 16.07 -2.59
N HIS A 248 -10.96 16.96 -3.20
CA HIS A 248 -10.42 18.17 -2.57
C HIS A 248 -11.09 19.40 -3.21
N PRO A 249 -12.11 19.98 -2.57
CA PRO A 249 -12.92 21.04 -3.16
C PRO A 249 -12.14 22.37 -3.34
N LYS A 250 -12.43 23.10 -4.41
CA LYS A 250 -12.00 24.50 -4.57
C LYS A 250 -12.86 25.41 -3.67
N PRO A 251 -12.29 26.49 -3.13
CA PRO A 251 -10.86 26.89 -3.15
C PRO A 251 -10.03 26.21 -2.04
N ARG A 252 -10.63 25.39 -1.18
CA ARG A 252 -10.08 24.88 0.07
C ARG A 252 -8.93 23.87 -0.11
N GLY A 253 -8.97 23.04 -1.17
CA GLY A 253 -7.90 22.12 -1.56
C GLY A 253 -7.66 20.95 -0.63
N LEU A 254 -6.41 20.50 -0.55
CA LEU A 254 -5.98 19.23 0.06
C LEU A 254 -6.42 19.00 1.51
N ASN A 255 -6.54 20.04 2.30
CA ASN A 255 -6.95 19.93 3.71
C ASN A 255 -8.44 19.65 3.89
N TRP A 256 -9.26 19.97 2.88
CA TRP A 256 -10.67 19.63 2.81
C TRP A 256 -10.87 18.37 1.98
N ARG A 257 -11.00 17.22 2.63
CA ARG A 257 -11.22 15.90 2.03
C ARG A 257 -12.71 15.59 2.15
N SER A 258 -13.43 15.86 1.07
CA SER A 258 -14.90 15.86 1.09
C SER A 258 -15.44 14.65 0.37
N ASN A 259 -16.59 14.19 0.83
CA ASN A 259 -17.39 13.10 0.28
C ASN A 259 -16.64 11.76 0.17
N LEU A 260 -17.40 10.72 -0.02
CA LEU A 260 -16.90 9.38 -0.32
C LEU A 260 -17.57 8.90 -1.59
N TYR A 261 -16.77 8.35 -2.52
CA TYR A 261 -17.22 7.79 -3.78
C TYR A 261 -16.71 6.36 -3.91
N TYR A 262 -17.39 5.56 -4.73
CA TYR A 262 -16.98 4.21 -5.05
C TYR A 262 -17.26 3.87 -6.52
N VAL A 263 -16.28 3.20 -7.16
CA VAL A 263 -16.37 2.68 -8.52
C VAL A 263 -15.79 1.28 -8.59
N GLU A 264 -16.35 0.40 -9.45
CA GLU A 264 -15.85 -0.94 -9.66
C GLU A 264 -15.87 -1.38 -11.13
N THR A 265 -15.05 -2.39 -11.46
CA THR A 265 -14.99 -3.05 -12.75
C THR A 265 -14.91 -4.55 -12.55
N SER A 266 -15.69 -5.33 -13.30
CA SER A 266 -15.63 -6.80 -13.37
C SER A 266 -15.00 -7.33 -14.66
N ASP A 267 -14.72 -6.44 -15.62
CA ASP A 267 -14.18 -6.77 -16.95
C ASP A 267 -12.75 -6.25 -17.17
N PHE A 268 -11.99 -6.15 -16.06
CA PHE A 268 -10.59 -5.76 -16.09
C PHE A 268 -10.36 -4.32 -16.61
N GLY A 269 -11.26 -3.39 -16.23
CA GLY A 269 -11.15 -1.97 -16.56
C GLY A 269 -11.66 -1.55 -17.93
N LYS A 270 -12.43 -2.40 -18.62
CA LYS A 270 -13.08 -2.04 -19.90
C LYS A 270 -14.30 -1.16 -19.64
N SER A 271 -15.13 -1.53 -18.66
CA SER A 271 -16.27 -0.75 -18.18
C SER A 271 -16.21 -0.53 -16.66
N TRP A 272 -16.91 0.49 -16.19
CA TRP A 272 -16.94 0.89 -14.78
C TRP A 272 -18.37 1.16 -14.34
N HIS A 273 -18.66 0.80 -13.08
CA HIS A 273 -20.00 0.89 -12.49
C HIS A 273 -19.93 1.43 -11.07
N ALA A 274 -21.02 2.04 -10.62
CA ALA A 274 -21.29 2.27 -9.20
C ALA A 274 -21.71 0.95 -8.53
N ALA A 275 -21.86 0.95 -7.20
CA ALA A 275 -22.19 -0.26 -6.45
C ALA A 275 -23.57 -0.86 -6.80
N ASP A 276 -24.49 -0.06 -7.29
CA ASP A 276 -25.82 -0.47 -7.76
C ASP A 276 -25.85 -0.99 -9.20
N GLY A 277 -24.69 -1.09 -9.85
CA GLY A 277 -24.56 -1.50 -11.24
C GLY A 277 -24.75 -0.37 -12.26
N THR A 278 -25.05 0.86 -11.84
CA THR A 278 -25.16 2.02 -12.74
C THR A 278 -23.85 2.21 -13.52
N SER A 279 -23.92 2.20 -14.84
CA SER A 279 -22.75 2.39 -15.70
C SER A 279 -22.18 3.81 -15.58
N LEU A 280 -20.86 3.91 -15.46
CA LEU A 280 -20.14 5.16 -15.27
C LEU A 280 -19.26 5.50 -16.47
N ARG A 281 -19.37 6.73 -16.95
CA ARG A 281 -18.44 7.27 -17.94
C ARG A 281 -17.27 7.93 -17.22
N LEU A 282 -16.08 7.35 -17.34
CA LEU A 282 -14.85 7.91 -16.78
C LEU A 282 -14.17 8.91 -17.72
N PRO A 283 -13.44 9.91 -17.19
CA PRO A 283 -13.29 10.23 -15.77
C PRO A 283 -14.50 10.93 -15.18
N LEU A 284 -14.77 10.70 -13.89
CA LEU A 284 -15.77 11.46 -13.14
C LEU A 284 -15.23 12.87 -12.89
N ASP A 285 -15.97 13.89 -13.31
CA ASP A 285 -15.57 15.31 -13.20
C ASP A 285 -16.60 16.19 -12.47
N GLN A 286 -17.78 15.62 -12.17
CA GLN A 286 -18.83 16.28 -11.41
C GLN A 286 -18.86 15.78 -9.97
N VAL A 287 -19.09 16.68 -9.00
CA VAL A 287 -19.19 16.32 -7.57
C VAL A 287 -20.43 15.46 -7.31
N GLU A 288 -21.54 15.80 -7.91
CA GLU A 288 -22.75 14.98 -7.87
C GLU A 288 -22.75 14.01 -9.04
N ASN A 289 -22.62 12.72 -8.73
CA ASN A 289 -22.59 11.64 -9.72
C ASN A 289 -23.00 10.29 -9.06
N PRO A 290 -23.35 9.26 -9.84
CA PRO A 290 -23.86 7.98 -9.31
C PRO A 290 -22.88 7.21 -8.42
N ALA A 291 -21.58 7.53 -8.45
CA ALA A 291 -20.58 6.89 -7.59
C ALA A 291 -20.58 7.44 -6.14
N LEU A 292 -21.40 8.43 -5.82
CA LEU A 292 -21.45 9.05 -4.49
C LEU A 292 -21.98 8.06 -3.45
N VAL A 293 -21.15 7.76 -2.45
CA VAL A 293 -21.46 6.88 -1.32
C VAL A 293 -21.97 7.68 -0.12
N TYR A 294 -21.28 8.77 0.21
CA TYR A 294 -21.58 9.58 1.39
C TYR A 294 -21.26 11.05 1.13
N ASN A 295 -22.27 11.90 1.25
CA ASN A 295 -22.14 13.36 1.15
C ASN A 295 -21.71 13.95 2.50
N SER A 296 -20.43 13.84 2.84
CA SER A 296 -19.89 14.40 4.07
C SER A 296 -19.82 15.92 4.08
N GLN A 297 -19.78 16.52 2.88
CA GLN A 297 -19.73 17.98 2.73
C GLN A 297 -21.00 18.66 3.26
N SER A 298 -22.15 18.02 3.10
CA SER A 298 -23.42 18.53 3.63
C SER A 298 -23.47 18.56 5.16
N GLN A 299 -22.57 17.83 5.83
CA GLN A 299 -22.46 17.77 7.28
C GLN A 299 -21.20 18.46 7.82
N ASP A 300 -20.49 19.21 6.96
CA ASP A 300 -19.17 19.82 7.22
C ASP A 300 -18.13 18.83 7.80
N LEU A 301 -18.21 17.58 7.41
CA LEU A 301 -17.27 16.54 7.80
C LEU A 301 -16.22 16.29 6.71
N LYS A 302 -15.03 15.91 7.15
CA LYS A 302 -13.90 15.48 6.30
C LYS A 302 -13.85 13.96 6.29
N VAL A 303 -13.46 13.36 5.17
CA VAL A 303 -13.35 11.91 4.97
C VAL A 303 -11.90 11.49 4.79
N TYR A 304 -11.43 10.59 5.66
CA TYR A 304 -10.06 10.05 5.64
C TYR A 304 -10.11 8.54 5.42
N LEU A 305 -9.91 8.11 4.18
CA LEU A 305 -9.97 6.71 3.76
C LEU A 305 -8.97 5.83 4.52
N LYS A 306 -9.35 4.60 4.85
CA LYS A 306 -8.50 3.61 5.53
C LYS A 306 -8.35 2.33 4.73
N ASP A 307 -9.43 1.65 4.44
CA ASP A 307 -9.44 0.37 3.74
C ASP A 307 -10.71 0.17 2.93
N ILE A 308 -10.70 -0.86 2.07
CA ILE A 308 -11.85 -1.35 1.34
C ILE A 308 -11.74 -2.86 1.21
N ARG A 309 -12.84 -3.56 1.39
CA ARG A 309 -12.99 -5.01 1.24
C ARG A 309 -14.29 -5.33 0.51
N TYR A 310 -14.39 -6.57 0.06
CA TYR A 310 -15.64 -7.17 -0.39
C TYR A 310 -16.10 -8.18 0.65
N ASP A 311 -17.42 -8.20 0.93
CA ASP A 311 -18.01 -9.24 1.77
C ASP A 311 -18.21 -10.55 0.96
N HIS A 312 -18.82 -11.57 1.58
CA HIS A 312 -19.01 -12.87 0.94
C HIS A 312 -19.94 -12.84 -0.27
N GLU A 313 -20.77 -11.82 -0.37
CA GLU A 313 -21.64 -11.59 -1.52
C GLU A 313 -20.91 -10.76 -2.60
N GLY A 314 -19.64 -10.44 -2.37
CA GLY A 314 -18.84 -9.57 -3.25
C GLY A 314 -19.23 -8.10 -3.16
N LEU A 315 -19.98 -7.68 -2.12
CA LEU A 315 -20.41 -6.30 -1.94
C LEU A 315 -19.32 -5.47 -1.23
N PRO A 316 -19.12 -4.20 -1.62
CA PRO A 316 -18.06 -3.37 -1.06
C PRO A 316 -18.37 -2.90 0.35
N VAL A 317 -17.33 -2.95 1.20
CA VAL A 317 -17.31 -2.37 2.54
C VAL A 317 -16.10 -1.45 2.64
N ILE A 318 -16.33 -0.17 2.91
CA ILE A 318 -15.30 0.87 2.95
C ILE A 318 -15.10 1.32 4.39
N LEU A 319 -13.85 1.35 4.85
CA LEU A 319 -13.46 1.87 6.17
C LEU A 319 -12.84 3.26 6.01
N PHE A 320 -13.31 4.23 6.79
CA PHE A 320 -12.82 5.61 6.77
C PHE A 320 -12.98 6.28 8.14
N ILE A 321 -12.33 7.42 8.34
CA ILE A 321 -12.55 8.29 9.49
C ILE A 321 -13.27 9.55 9.03
N THR A 322 -14.23 10.02 9.82
CA THR A 322 -14.80 11.35 9.71
C THR A 322 -14.31 12.27 10.82
N SER A 323 -14.14 13.55 10.54
CA SER A 323 -13.80 14.58 11.52
C SER A 323 -14.24 15.97 11.08
N LYS A 324 -14.33 16.90 12.02
CA LYS A 324 -14.72 18.30 11.75
C LYS A 324 -13.64 19.08 11.03
N GLY A 325 -12.37 18.77 11.25
CA GLY A 325 -11.25 19.53 10.69
C GLY A 325 -10.01 18.68 10.41
N TYR A 326 -8.99 19.33 9.88
CA TYR A 326 -7.76 18.65 9.45
C TYR A 326 -6.60 18.78 10.45
N GLN A 327 -6.68 19.73 11.38
CA GLN A 327 -5.62 19.96 12.36
C GLN A 327 -5.61 18.89 13.44
N SER A 328 -4.44 18.65 14.00
CA SER A 328 -4.26 17.86 15.22
C SER A 328 -4.96 18.50 16.42
N GLY A 329 -5.09 17.79 17.52
CA GLY A 329 -5.66 18.31 18.76
C GLY A 329 -7.17 18.13 18.90
N PRO A 330 -7.71 18.35 20.10
CA PRO A 330 -9.10 18.01 20.46
C PRO A 330 -10.17 18.87 19.78
N ALA A 331 -9.82 20.02 19.23
CA ALA A 331 -10.78 20.94 18.61
C ALA A 331 -11.58 20.32 17.45
N ASN A 332 -11.06 19.25 16.85
CA ASN A 332 -11.68 18.56 15.72
C ASN A 332 -12.26 17.19 16.10
N ASP A 333 -12.38 16.88 17.39
CA ASP A 333 -13.03 15.67 17.88
C ASP A 333 -14.55 15.70 17.63
N PRO A 334 -15.14 14.47 17.51
CA PRO A 334 -14.50 13.16 17.48
C PRO A 334 -13.90 12.82 16.11
N ARG A 335 -12.84 11.98 16.08
CA ARG A 335 -12.39 11.26 14.88
C ARG A 335 -13.06 9.90 14.89
N THR A 336 -14.14 9.79 14.13
CA THR A 336 -14.98 8.60 14.16
C THR A 336 -14.60 7.67 13.01
N TRP A 337 -14.11 6.47 13.36
CA TRP A 337 -13.98 5.37 12.41
C TRP A 337 -15.38 4.95 11.99
N THR A 338 -15.57 4.82 10.71
CA THR A 338 -16.90 4.62 10.10
C THR A 338 -16.78 3.58 8.99
N THR A 339 -17.77 2.72 8.90
CA THR A 339 -17.94 1.81 7.77
C THR A 339 -19.05 2.31 6.86
N ALA A 340 -18.82 2.19 5.53
CA ALA A 340 -19.87 2.27 4.52
C ALA A 340 -19.99 0.90 3.86
N ARG A 341 -21.13 0.22 4.04
CA ARG A 341 -21.43 -1.08 3.45
C ARG A 341 -22.51 -0.91 2.39
N TRP A 342 -22.30 -1.45 1.21
CA TRP A 342 -23.37 -1.64 0.25
C TRP A 342 -24.14 -2.91 0.61
N ASN A 343 -25.46 -2.84 0.79
CA ASN A 343 -26.29 -3.98 1.20
C ASN A 343 -27.14 -4.55 0.05
N GLY A 344 -26.79 -4.23 -1.20
CA GLY A 344 -27.54 -4.60 -2.39
C GLY A 344 -28.68 -3.63 -2.76
N LYS A 345 -29.03 -2.68 -1.88
CA LYS A 345 -30.10 -1.70 -2.10
C LYS A 345 -29.67 -0.26 -1.81
N GLY A 346 -28.73 -0.08 -0.89
CA GLY A 346 -28.24 1.23 -0.49
C GLY A 346 -27.00 1.14 0.37
N TRP A 347 -26.36 2.30 0.59
CA TRP A 347 -25.19 2.40 1.46
C TRP A 347 -25.62 2.56 2.92
N GLU A 348 -25.14 1.68 3.78
CA GLU A 348 -25.26 1.76 5.23
C GLU A 348 -24.01 2.41 5.81
N ILE A 349 -24.16 3.61 6.37
CA ILE A 349 -23.05 4.37 6.99
C ILE A 349 -23.17 4.20 8.50
N ARG A 350 -22.19 3.54 9.12
CA ARG A 350 -22.25 3.19 10.56
C ARG A 350 -20.95 3.60 11.28
N PRO A 351 -21.05 4.30 12.42
CA PRO A 351 -19.89 4.56 13.27
C PRO A 351 -19.40 3.25 13.90
N ALA A 352 -18.09 3.12 14.06
CA ALA A 352 -17.48 1.94 14.68
C ALA A 352 -16.84 2.28 16.03
N MET A 353 -15.77 3.08 16.04
CA MET A 353 -15.06 3.53 17.24
C MET A 353 -14.48 4.92 17.01
N ILE A 354 -13.83 5.48 18.00
CA ILE A 354 -13.13 6.76 17.90
C ILE A 354 -11.63 6.57 18.08
N SER A 355 -10.85 7.50 17.54
CA SER A 355 -9.42 7.69 17.84
C SER A 355 -9.10 9.18 17.95
N ASP A 356 -7.85 9.56 18.08
CA ASP A 356 -7.47 10.94 18.34
C ASP A 356 -6.83 11.64 17.12
N ASN A 357 -6.61 10.93 15.98
CA ASN A 357 -6.02 11.54 14.80
C ASN A 357 -6.66 11.11 13.48
N ASN A 358 -6.75 12.04 12.54
CA ASN A 358 -7.28 11.79 11.19
C ASN A 358 -6.42 10.82 10.38
N TYR A 359 -5.15 10.71 10.72
CA TYR A 359 -4.15 9.91 10.00
C TYR A 359 -3.90 8.56 10.65
N ASP A 360 -4.67 8.19 11.66
CA ASP A 360 -4.68 6.83 12.17
C ASP A 360 -5.05 5.87 11.05
N MET A 361 -4.23 4.85 10.87
CA MET A 361 -4.31 3.99 9.71
C MET A 361 -4.39 2.53 10.13
N GLY A 362 -5.51 1.90 9.81
CA GLY A 362 -5.79 0.50 10.08
C GLY A 362 -6.42 -0.20 8.89
N SER A 363 -6.78 -1.46 9.07
CA SER A 363 -7.37 -2.30 8.05
C SER A 363 -8.64 -3.00 8.54
N LEU A 364 -9.53 -3.26 7.59
CA LEU A 364 -10.76 -4.04 7.77
C LEU A 364 -10.49 -5.48 7.35
N TYR A 365 -11.03 -6.42 8.08
CA TYR A 365 -11.01 -7.86 7.82
C TYR A 365 -12.45 -8.36 7.78
N ILE A 366 -12.78 -9.12 6.76
CA ILE A 366 -14.06 -9.84 6.65
C ILE A 366 -13.71 -11.32 6.67
N GLU A 367 -14.16 -11.99 7.72
CA GLU A 367 -13.83 -13.39 8.00
C GLU A 367 -14.79 -14.34 7.28
N GLU A 368 -14.34 -15.55 6.98
CA GLU A 368 -15.15 -16.59 6.32
C GLU A 368 -16.47 -16.88 7.03
N ASN A 369 -16.50 -16.74 8.34
CA ASN A 369 -17.73 -16.91 9.15
C ASN A 369 -18.65 -15.68 9.14
N GLY A 370 -18.37 -14.67 8.31
CA GLY A 370 -19.16 -13.43 8.20
C GLY A 370 -18.88 -12.39 9.28
N SER A 371 -18.06 -12.67 10.28
CA SER A 371 -17.66 -11.68 11.27
C SER A 371 -16.65 -10.68 10.69
N TRP A 372 -16.60 -9.48 11.25
CA TRP A 372 -15.66 -8.45 10.82
C TRP A 372 -14.67 -8.11 11.92
N ARG A 373 -13.48 -7.66 11.52
CA ARG A 373 -12.50 -7.08 12.44
C ARG A 373 -11.95 -5.78 11.90
N ILE A 374 -11.56 -4.88 12.81
CA ILE A 374 -10.74 -3.72 12.53
C ILE A 374 -9.49 -3.82 13.39
N ILE A 375 -8.32 -3.72 12.76
CA ILE A 375 -7.03 -3.63 13.46
C ILE A 375 -6.42 -2.27 13.11
N GLY A 376 -6.16 -1.46 14.14
CA GLY A 376 -5.61 -0.13 13.94
C GLY A 376 -5.30 0.59 15.25
N PRO A 377 -4.62 1.76 15.16
CA PRO A 377 -4.29 2.58 16.32
C PRO A 377 -5.52 3.36 16.79
N THR A 378 -6.37 2.69 17.53
CA THR A 378 -7.63 3.25 18.04
C THR A 378 -7.56 3.62 19.52
N GLN A 379 -6.43 3.36 20.17
CA GLN A 379 -6.16 3.75 21.54
C GLN A 379 -5.06 4.81 21.56
N THR A 380 -5.19 5.79 22.46
CA THR A 380 -4.22 6.88 22.57
C THR A 380 -2.83 6.35 22.90
N GLY A 381 -1.84 6.76 22.13
CA GLY A 381 -0.45 6.42 22.34
C GLY A 381 0.34 7.49 23.10
N PRO A 382 1.66 7.31 23.25
CA PRO A 382 2.52 8.25 24.00
C PRO A 382 2.66 9.63 23.35
N GLN A 383 2.26 9.81 22.10
CA GLN A 383 2.17 11.11 21.44
C GLN A 383 0.70 11.36 21.03
N PRO A 384 -0.16 11.77 21.97
CA PRO A 384 -1.58 12.03 21.70
C PRO A 384 -1.78 13.03 20.58
N TYR A 385 -2.82 12.85 19.79
CA TYR A 385 -3.19 13.67 18.64
C TYR A 385 -2.16 13.71 17.49
N ASN A 386 -1.08 12.94 17.56
CA ASN A 386 -0.24 12.63 16.40
C ASN A 386 -0.71 11.32 15.75
N PRO A 387 -0.39 11.10 14.46
CA PRO A 387 -0.76 9.85 13.78
C PRO A 387 -0.28 8.62 14.54
N GLY A 388 -1.18 7.62 14.64
CA GLY A 388 -0.91 6.40 15.37
C GLY A 388 -1.24 6.50 16.86
N GLY A 389 -0.97 5.41 17.57
CA GLY A 389 -1.25 5.25 18.98
C GLY A 389 -0.95 3.83 19.40
N GLU A 390 -1.75 3.28 20.30
CA GLU A 390 -1.71 1.85 20.62
C GLU A 390 -2.65 1.07 19.68
N ILE A 391 -2.17 -0.04 19.15
CA ILE A 391 -2.93 -0.90 18.25
C ILE A 391 -3.95 -1.72 19.05
N ALA A 392 -5.17 -1.71 18.58
CA ALA A 392 -6.24 -2.55 19.11
C ALA A 392 -6.93 -3.34 17.99
N MET A 393 -7.52 -4.46 18.36
CA MET A 393 -8.35 -5.32 17.52
C MET A 393 -9.79 -5.21 17.99
N TRP A 394 -10.68 -4.84 17.09
CA TRP A 394 -12.11 -4.76 17.29
C TRP A 394 -12.81 -5.85 16.50
N HIS A 395 -13.92 -6.34 17.01
CA HIS A 395 -14.71 -7.41 16.42
C HIS A 395 -16.17 -6.98 16.30
N SER A 396 -16.79 -7.39 15.22
CA SER A 396 -18.24 -7.28 14.97
C SER A 396 -18.76 -8.61 14.45
N SER A 397 -19.84 -9.11 15.05
CA SER A 397 -20.56 -10.33 14.62
C SER A 397 -21.82 -10.02 13.81
N ASP A 398 -22.15 -8.75 13.59
CA ASP A 398 -23.38 -8.26 12.99
C ASP A 398 -23.13 -7.33 11.80
N GLN A 399 -22.08 -7.63 11.03
CA GLN A 399 -21.70 -6.90 9.80
C GLN A 399 -21.47 -5.40 10.03
N GLY A 400 -20.82 -5.06 11.14
CA GLY A 400 -20.44 -3.70 11.49
C GLY A 400 -21.55 -2.85 12.12
N ALA A 401 -22.66 -3.46 12.54
CA ALA A 401 -23.71 -2.74 13.28
C ALA A 401 -23.24 -2.38 14.68
N THR A 402 -22.54 -3.29 15.36
CA THR A 402 -21.91 -3.05 16.66
C THR A 402 -20.45 -3.55 16.67
N TRP A 403 -19.63 -2.93 17.49
CA TRP A 403 -18.22 -3.24 17.62
C TRP A 403 -17.80 -3.41 19.08
N GLN A 404 -17.01 -4.44 19.35
CA GLN A 404 -16.46 -4.72 20.67
C GLN A 404 -14.95 -4.78 20.60
N LEU A 405 -14.26 -4.18 21.57
CA LEU A 405 -12.81 -4.33 21.73
C LEU A 405 -12.51 -5.79 22.09
N SER A 406 -11.87 -6.52 21.19
CA SER A 406 -11.53 -7.93 21.40
C SER A 406 -10.14 -8.13 21.98
N SER A 407 -9.19 -7.24 21.66
CA SER A 407 -7.83 -7.33 22.17
C SER A 407 -7.10 -5.98 22.05
N GLN A 408 -6.36 -5.63 23.11
CA GLN A 408 -5.35 -4.57 23.08
C GLN A 408 -4.03 -5.22 22.63
N LEU A 409 -3.54 -4.87 21.43
CA LEU A 409 -2.37 -5.52 20.84
C LEU A 409 -1.04 -4.91 21.33
N THR A 410 -1.03 -3.61 21.58
CA THR A 410 0.14 -2.89 22.15
C THR A 410 -0.30 -2.02 23.30
N THR A 411 0.55 -1.87 24.30
CA THR A 411 0.31 -1.07 25.50
C THR A 411 1.61 -0.46 25.99
N GLU A 412 1.55 0.71 26.65
CA GLU A 412 2.70 1.40 27.24
C GLU A 412 3.89 1.54 26.28
N SER A 413 3.59 1.71 25.01
CA SER A 413 4.60 1.79 23.98
C SER A 413 5.41 3.08 24.10
N PRO A 414 6.73 3.08 23.82
CA PRO A 414 7.54 4.30 23.86
C PRO A 414 7.29 5.22 22.65
N ARG A 415 6.60 4.74 21.63
CA ARG A 415 6.29 5.44 20.38
C ARG A 415 4.91 5.01 19.85
N ASN A 416 4.28 5.89 19.08
CA ASN A 416 3.03 5.58 18.42
C ASN A 416 3.23 4.46 17.38
N HIS A 417 2.35 3.46 17.37
CA HIS A 417 2.23 2.48 16.31
C HIS A 417 1.26 2.99 15.24
N THR A 418 1.58 2.80 13.97
CA THR A 418 0.75 3.29 12.88
C THR A 418 0.83 2.43 11.62
N TYR A 419 -0.14 2.62 10.76
CA TYR A 419 -0.20 2.02 9.43
C TYR A 419 -0.39 0.49 9.46
N ALA A 420 -1.27 -0.02 10.34
CA ALA A 420 -1.60 -1.43 10.41
C ALA A 420 -2.27 -1.89 9.10
N ARG A 421 -1.59 -2.81 8.40
CA ARG A 421 -2.00 -3.28 7.07
C ARG A 421 -2.28 -4.77 7.05
N HIS A 422 -3.40 -5.09 6.42
CA HIS A 422 -3.80 -6.45 6.10
C HIS A 422 -2.95 -6.98 4.93
N PRO A 423 -2.27 -8.15 5.06
CA PRO A 423 -1.67 -8.85 3.93
C PRO A 423 -2.73 -9.33 2.94
N VAL A 424 -2.37 -9.46 1.67
CA VAL A 424 -3.20 -10.20 0.71
C VAL A 424 -3.18 -11.68 1.11
N ASN A 425 -4.35 -12.33 1.14
CA ASN A 425 -4.54 -13.71 1.58
C ASN A 425 -3.93 -13.99 2.97
N ALA A 426 -4.15 -13.10 3.93
CA ALA A 426 -3.48 -13.11 5.22
C ALA A 426 -3.53 -14.48 5.92
N HIS A 427 -2.35 -15.06 6.18
CA HIS A 427 -2.23 -16.27 6.99
C HIS A 427 -2.53 -15.95 8.47
N PRO A 428 -3.18 -16.85 9.22
CA PRO A 428 -3.49 -16.61 10.63
C PRO A 428 -2.30 -16.23 11.51
N GLU A 429 -1.09 -16.69 11.22
CA GLU A 429 0.13 -16.36 11.98
C GLU A 429 0.78 -15.03 11.58
N PHE A 430 0.43 -14.44 10.40
CA PHE A 430 0.91 -13.15 9.94
C PHE A 430 -0.28 -12.33 9.43
N TYR A 431 -1.07 -11.82 10.37
CA TYR A 431 -2.40 -11.34 10.09
C TYR A 431 -2.49 -9.84 9.86
N SER A 432 -1.69 -9.04 10.57
CA SER A 432 -1.53 -7.60 10.35
C SER A 432 -0.06 -7.20 10.47
N PHE A 433 0.38 -6.19 9.70
CA PHE A 433 1.76 -5.73 9.63
C PHE A 433 1.83 -4.21 9.79
N TRP A 434 2.72 -3.70 10.68
CA TRP A 434 2.82 -2.25 10.94
C TRP A 434 4.20 -1.83 11.45
N ALA A 435 4.38 -0.52 11.68
CA ALA A 435 5.58 0.08 12.22
C ALA A 435 5.28 1.05 13.37
N ASP A 436 6.28 1.33 14.21
CA ASP A 436 6.24 2.36 15.22
C ASP A 436 7.17 3.54 14.91
N GLY A 437 6.96 4.66 15.60
CA GLY A 437 7.85 5.82 15.56
C GLY A 437 7.31 6.99 16.38
N HIS A 438 8.16 7.96 16.65
CA HIS A 438 7.79 9.13 17.47
C HIS A 438 7.13 10.20 16.59
N GLY A 439 5.88 10.56 16.87
CA GLY A 439 5.08 11.49 16.07
C GLY A 439 5.66 12.90 15.92
N ARG A 440 6.53 13.35 16.85
CA ARG A 440 6.99 14.75 16.96
C ARG A 440 8.48 14.95 16.71
N LYS A 441 9.27 13.91 16.51
CA LYS A 441 10.73 14.00 16.27
C LYS A 441 11.24 12.79 15.50
N PRO A 442 12.43 12.89 14.84
CA PRO A 442 13.10 11.73 14.27
C PRO A 442 13.29 10.63 15.30
N SER A 443 13.05 9.40 14.90
CA SER A 443 13.17 8.25 15.80
C SER A 443 13.56 6.99 15.03
N LEU A 444 13.94 5.97 15.78
CA LEU A 444 13.98 4.61 15.30
C LEU A 444 12.54 4.16 14.98
N SER A 445 12.42 3.23 14.04
CA SER A 445 11.16 2.56 13.72
C SER A 445 11.40 1.06 13.70
N ASN A 446 10.60 0.33 14.46
CA ASN A 446 10.54 -1.12 14.43
C ASN A 446 9.38 -1.56 13.55
N LEU A 447 9.43 -2.82 13.11
CA LEU A 447 8.40 -3.45 12.33
C LEU A 447 7.77 -4.57 13.16
N TYR A 448 6.46 -4.65 13.12
CA TYR A 448 5.66 -5.56 13.92
C TYR A 448 4.64 -6.30 13.04
N PHE A 449 4.29 -7.47 13.48
CA PHE A 449 3.10 -8.16 12.97
C PHE A 449 2.40 -8.88 14.13
N CYS A 450 1.13 -9.19 13.96
CA CYS A 450 0.41 -10.04 14.88
C CYS A 450 -0.18 -11.25 14.16
N ASP A 451 -0.48 -12.28 14.93
CA ASP A 451 -1.33 -13.36 14.48
C ASP A 451 -2.83 -13.01 14.63
N LYS A 452 -3.70 -13.89 14.14
CA LYS A 452 -5.16 -13.71 14.19
C LYS A 452 -5.73 -13.73 15.61
N ALA A 453 -5.00 -14.33 16.58
CA ALA A 453 -5.36 -14.34 17.99
C ALA A 453 -4.93 -13.04 18.73
N GLY A 454 -4.10 -12.19 18.09
CA GLY A 454 -3.62 -10.94 18.66
C GLY A 454 -2.23 -11.02 19.31
N ASN A 455 -1.52 -12.14 19.19
CA ASN A 455 -0.15 -12.22 19.69
C ASN A 455 0.78 -11.40 18.78
N VAL A 456 1.43 -10.41 19.34
CA VAL A 456 2.30 -9.49 18.59
C VAL A 456 3.74 -9.95 18.64
N ARG A 457 4.42 -9.79 17.50
CA ARG A 457 5.86 -10.05 17.34
C ARG A 457 6.55 -8.84 16.72
N VAL A 458 7.76 -8.57 17.15
CA VAL A 458 8.65 -7.57 16.56
C VAL A 458 9.73 -8.24 15.72
N LEU A 459 9.98 -7.71 14.54
CA LEU A 459 11.06 -8.18 13.67
C LEU A 459 12.42 -7.77 14.25
N PRO A 460 13.45 -8.64 14.20
CA PRO A 460 14.74 -8.41 14.84
C PRO A 460 15.52 -7.28 14.16
N ARG A 461 15.91 -6.26 14.92
CA ARG A 461 16.74 -5.14 14.40
C ARG A 461 18.18 -5.52 14.11
N LYS A 462 18.67 -6.59 14.75
CA LYS A 462 20.01 -7.19 14.57
C LYS A 462 19.84 -8.70 14.54
N MET A 463 20.52 -9.32 13.63
CA MET A 463 20.52 -10.78 13.43
C MET A 463 21.96 -11.25 13.46
N ASP A 464 22.25 -12.25 14.30
CA ASP A 464 23.58 -12.86 14.37
C ASP A 464 23.78 -13.90 13.23
N GLY A 465 22.71 -14.60 12.83
CA GLY A 465 22.69 -15.52 11.70
C GLY A 465 21.89 -15.02 10.50
N ASP A 466 21.79 -15.84 9.46
CA ASP A 466 20.99 -15.53 8.26
C ASP A 466 19.48 -15.63 8.50
N PHE A 467 19.06 -16.33 9.55
CA PHE A 467 17.66 -16.47 9.97
C PHE A 467 17.51 -16.16 11.45
N ALA A 468 16.35 -15.63 11.84
CA ALA A 468 16.00 -15.38 13.23
C ALA A 468 14.49 -15.56 13.46
N LYS A 469 14.10 -15.89 14.69
CA LYS A 469 12.70 -15.86 15.12
C LYS A 469 12.32 -14.41 15.51
N PRO A 470 11.18 -13.88 15.02
CA PRO A 470 10.61 -12.67 15.54
C PRO A 470 10.30 -12.79 17.04
N MET A 471 10.57 -11.77 17.80
CA MET A 471 10.42 -11.79 19.26
C MET A 471 8.98 -11.44 19.65
N PRO A 472 8.33 -12.20 20.54
CA PRO A 472 7.04 -11.80 21.09
C PRO A 472 7.18 -10.52 21.90
N ILE A 473 6.20 -9.61 21.79
CA ILE A 473 6.03 -8.53 22.75
C ILE A 473 5.05 -9.02 23.82
N LYS A 474 5.39 -8.81 25.09
CA LYS A 474 4.45 -9.10 26.17
C LYS A 474 3.34 -8.05 26.12
N ALA A 475 2.11 -8.47 25.89
CA ALA A 475 0.96 -7.69 26.28
C ALA A 475 0.99 -7.63 27.82
N THR A 476 1.15 -6.46 28.38
CA THR A 476 0.93 -6.26 29.82
C THR A 476 -0.60 -6.24 29.98
N PHE A 477 -1.16 -7.27 30.61
CA PHE A 477 -2.58 -7.34 31.00
C PHE A 477 -2.81 -6.51 32.24
#